data_e3f2f638c63d69ccb49441a4039e44f4
#
_entry.id   e3f2f638c63d69ccb49441a4039e44f4
#
_cell.length_a   1.000
_cell.length_b   1.000
_cell.length_c   1.000
_cell.angle_alpha   90.00
_cell.angle_beta   90.00
_cell.angle_gamma   90.00
#
_symmetry.space_group_name_H-M   'P 1'
#
loop_
_entity.id
_entity.type
_entity.pdbx_description
1 polymer ?
#
loop_
_entity_poly.entity_id
_entity_poly.type
_entity_poly.pdbx_seq_one_letter_code
_entity_poly.pdbx_strand_id
1 'polypeptide(L)'
;MGTDEVIARAGVARATLYRHFATKNDLVVAVLVRREELWTRGLIEEQSRQRGNTPEEQLLAIFDVMHDWFRLSDRYEGCSFINVLFEVGPDHPAGQACITHIDHVRDIVRRRAVAAGLTDVEEFASSWHILMKGAIVLAAVGDLDAALRARKMARFLIDEHRPPSAADTGEAV
;
A
#
# COMPACT_ATOMS: atom_id res chain seq x y z
N MET A 1 -18.56 -2.37 13.12
CA MET A 1 -18.62 -3.73 13.72
C MET A 1 -18.39 -3.63 15.22
N GLY A 2 -19.29 -4.20 16.04
CA GLY A 2 -19.18 -4.25 17.50
C GLY A 2 -18.34 -5.44 17.98
N THR A 3 -17.82 -5.39 19.22
CA THR A 3 -17.08 -6.52 19.82
C THR A 3 -17.93 -7.78 19.94
N ASP A 4 -19.23 -7.65 20.17
CA ASP A 4 -20.16 -8.80 20.25
C ASP A 4 -20.30 -9.53 18.92
N GLU A 5 -20.31 -8.82 17.82
CA GLU A 5 -20.32 -9.40 16.48
C GLU A 5 -19.00 -10.13 16.18
N VAL A 6 -17.84 -9.58 16.60
CA VAL A 6 -16.55 -10.26 16.50
C VAL A 6 -16.55 -11.57 17.29
N ILE A 7 -17.02 -11.54 18.55
CA ILE A 7 -17.13 -12.71 19.43
C ILE A 7 -18.00 -13.79 18.78
N ALA A 8 -19.16 -13.40 18.27
CA ALA A 8 -20.08 -14.32 17.62
C ALA A 8 -19.47 -14.97 16.36
N ARG A 9 -18.82 -14.19 15.50
CA ARG A 9 -18.19 -14.69 14.27
C ARG A 9 -16.96 -15.56 14.56
N ALA A 10 -16.17 -15.22 15.60
CA ALA A 10 -15.00 -15.98 15.99
C ALA A 10 -15.35 -17.27 16.77
N GLY A 11 -16.58 -17.41 17.25
CA GLY A 11 -17.00 -18.57 18.06
C GLY A 11 -16.27 -18.67 19.40
N VAL A 12 -15.83 -17.53 19.98
CA VAL A 12 -15.09 -17.52 21.24
C VAL A 12 -15.91 -16.90 22.37
N ALA A 13 -15.59 -17.26 23.63
CA ALA A 13 -16.21 -16.61 24.79
C ALA A 13 -15.73 -15.16 24.94
N ARG A 14 -16.60 -14.27 25.45
CA ARG A 14 -16.25 -12.87 25.75
C ARG A 14 -14.98 -12.76 26.62
N ALA A 15 -14.86 -13.58 27.65
CA ALA A 15 -13.70 -13.62 28.54
C ALA A 15 -12.41 -13.97 27.78
N THR A 16 -12.48 -14.81 26.75
CA THR A 16 -11.33 -15.15 25.92
C THR A 16 -10.87 -13.93 25.11
N LEU A 17 -11.78 -13.18 24.50
CA LEU A 17 -11.43 -11.96 23.76
C LEU A 17 -10.71 -10.96 24.68
N TYR A 18 -11.31 -10.65 25.83
CA TYR A 18 -10.78 -9.63 26.76
C TYR A 18 -9.51 -10.08 27.51
N ARG A 19 -9.23 -11.37 27.55
CA ARG A 19 -7.93 -11.87 28.04
C ARG A 19 -6.78 -11.55 27.06
N HIS A 20 -7.06 -11.49 25.75
CA HIS A 20 -6.07 -11.19 24.72
C HIS A 20 -6.02 -9.71 24.35
N PHE A 21 -7.15 -9.03 24.39
CA PHE A 21 -7.28 -7.62 24.01
C PHE A 21 -8.07 -6.89 25.10
N ALA A 22 -7.39 -6.08 25.90
CA ALA A 22 -8.01 -5.38 27.03
C ALA A 22 -9.13 -4.42 26.56
N THR A 23 -8.96 -3.83 25.37
CA THR A 23 -9.92 -2.91 24.76
C THR A 23 -10.22 -3.27 23.29
N LYS A 24 -11.30 -2.69 22.75
CA LYS A 24 -11.58 -2.76 21.30
C LYS A 24 -10.44 -2.15 20.48
N ASN A 25 -9.81 -1.10 20.98
CA ASN A 25 -8.70 -0.46 20.27
C ASN A 25 -7.48 -1.38 20.16
N ASP A 26 -7.16 -2.15 21.21
CA ASP A 26 -6.06 -3.13 21.15
C ASP A 26 -6.33 -4.19 20.08
N LEU A 27 -7.57 -4.65 19.97
CA LEU A 27 -7.97 -5.57 18.91
C LEU A 27 -7.81 -4.93 17.52
N VAL A 28 -8.24 -3.68 17.35
CA VAL A 28 -8.11 -2.97 16.06
C VAL A 28 -6.64 -2.83 15.68
N VAL A 29 -5.78 -2.41 16.63
CA VAL A 29 -4.33 -2.30 16.37
C VAL A 29 -3.73 -3.65 16.00
N ALA A 30 -4.08 -4.74 16.72
CA ALA A 30 -3.59 -6.08 16.39
C ALA A 30 -4.02 -6.55 14.98
N VAL A 31 -5.25 -6.22 14.57
CA VAL A 31 -5.74 -6.49 13.20
C VAL A 31 -4.93 -5.70 12.18
N LEU A 32 -4.62 -4.42 12.44
CA LEU A 32 -3.80 -3.60 11.54
C LEU A 32 -2.37 -4.14 11.43
N VAL A 33 -1.75 -4.55 12.54
CA VAL A 33 -0.42 -5.20 12.53
C VAL A 33 -0.44 -6.47 11.67
N ARG A 34 -1.45 -7.33 11.86
CA ARG A 34 -1.59 -8.54 11.04
C ARG A 34 -1.82 -8.22 9.56
N ARG A 35 -2.58 -7.17 9.28
CA ARG A 35 -2.81 -6.70 7.91
C ARG A 35 -1.53 -6.16 7.27
N GLU A 36 -0.68 -5.48 8.05
CA GLU A 36 0.64 -5.00 7.62
C GLU A 36 1.52 -6.16 7.15
N GLU A 37 1.60 -7.23 7.92
CA GLU A 37 2.38 -8.42 7.55
C GLU A 37 1.88 -9.06 6.25
N LEU A 38 0.56 -9.22 6.12
CA LEU A 38 -0.02 -9.92 4.99
C LEU A 38 -0.04 -9.07 3.72
N TRP A 39 -0.39 -7.79 3.85
CA TRP A 39 -0.59 -6.92 2.69
C TRP A 39 0.68 -6.19 2.31
N THR A 40 1.34 -5.47 3.24
CA THR A 40 2.53 -4.67 2.89
C THR A 40 3.71 -5.57 2.58
N ARG A 41 4.06 -6.46 3.51
CA ARG A 41 5.22 -7.34 3.33
C ARG A 41 4.92 -8.49 2.38
N GLY A 42 3.81 -9.20 2.59
CA GLY A 42 3.47 -10.36 1.78
C GLY A 42 3.06 -10.01 0.36
N LEU A 43 2.14 -9.08 0.20
CA LEU A 43 1.57 -8.74 -1.11
C LEU A 43 2.41 -7.68 -1.82
N ILE A 44 2.54 -6.48 -1.24
CA ILE A 44 3.17 -5.35 -1.95
C ILE A 44 4.69 -5.56 -2.09
N GLU A 45 5.40 -5.94 -1.03
CA GLU A 45 6.85 -6.08 -1.09
C GLU A 45 7.28 -7.38 -1.77
N GLU A 46 6.84 -8.54 -1.25
CA GLU A 46 7.36 -9.83 -1.69
C GLU A 46 6.81 -10.26 -3.06
N GLN A 47 5.48 -10.21 -3.28
CA GLN A 47 4.95 -10.64 -4.57
C GLN A 47 5.39 -9.74 -5.72
N SER A 48 5.49 -8.42 -5.52
CA SER A 48 5.99 -7.53 -6.57
C SER A 48 7.48 -7.74 -6.83
N ARG A 49 8.27 -8.07 -5.80
CA ARG A 49 9.68 -8.46 -5.93
C ARG A 49 9.83 -9.71 -6.79
N GLN A 50 8.96 -10.71 -6.61
CA GLN A 50 9.00 -11.96 -7.38
C GLN A 50 8.58 -11.80 -8.84
N ARG A 51 7.79 -10.75 -9.17
CA ARG A 51 7.27 -10.50 -10.52
C ARG A 51 8.18 -9.63 -11.39
N GLY A 52 9.27 -9.08 -10.85
CA GLY A 52 10.21 -8.25 -11.58
C GLY A 52 11.65 -8.65 -11.34
N ASN A 53 12.46 -8.66 -12.39
CA ASN A 53 13.89 -8.97 -12.35
C ASN A 53 14.74 -7.73 -12.03
N THR A 54 14.23 -6.55 -12.33
CA THR A 54 14.88 -5.26 -12.09
C THR A 54 14.09 -4.45 -11.06
N PRO A 55 14.71 -3.45 -10.39
CA PRO A 55 13.99 -2.57 -9.47
C PRO A 55 12.82 -1.84 -10.14
N GLU A 56 12.95 -1.41 -11.40
CA GLU A 56 11.86 -0.78 -12.15
C GLU A 56 10.70 -1.75 -12.44
N GLU A 57 11.02 -2.98 -12.85
CA GLU A 57 10.00 -4.01 -13.04
C GLU A 57 9.28 -4.33 -11.74
N GLN A 58 10.00 -4.39 -10.60
CA GLN A 58 9.42 -4.59 -9.28
C GLN A 58 8.53 -3.43 -8.84
N LEU A 59 8.89 -2.19 -9.18
CA LEU A 59 8.02 -1.03 -8.98
C LEU A 59 6.71 -1.20 -9.75
N LEU A 60 6.77 -1.44 -11.06
CA LEU A 60 5.59 -1.61 -11.91
C LEU A 60 4.73 -2.81 -11.48
N ALA A 61 5.36 -3.90 -11.03
CA ALA A 61 4.69 -5.09 -10.53
C ALA A 61 3.81 -4.84 -9.29
N ILE A 62 4.04 -3.75 -8.54
CA ILE A 62 3.13 -3.33 -7.46
C ILE A 62 1.71 -3.18 -7.99
N PHE A 63 1.53 -2.54 -9.14
CA PHE A 63 0.21 -2.33 -9.74
C PHE A 63 -0.39 -3.64 -10.29
N ASP A 64 0.44 -4.56 -10.79
CA ASP A 64 -0.02 -5.88 -11.23
C ASP A 64 -0.55 -6.69 -10.02
N VAL A 65 0.16 -6.65 -8.89
CA VAL A 65 -0.29 -7.24 -7.63
C VAL A 65 -1.58 -6.59 -7.11
N MET A 66 -1.69 -5.25 -7.21
CA MET A 66 -2.91 -4.55 -6.82
C MET A 66 -4.10 -4.91 -7.73
N HIS A 67 -3.87 -5.07 -9.03
CA HIS A 67 -4.89 -5.48 -9.98
C HIS A 67 -5.48 -6.86 -9.61
N ASP A 68 -4.62 -7.82 -9.29
CA ASP A 68 -5.06 -9.13 -8.82
C ASP A 68 -5.81 -9.02 -7.47
N TRP A 69 -5.27 -8.23 -6.54
CA TRP A 69 -5.89 -8.02 -5.23
C TRP A 69 -7.30 -7.44 -5.31
N PHE A 70 -7.55 -6.49 -6.24
CA PHE A 70 -8.89 -5.92 -6.44
C PHE A 70 -9.94 -6.96 -6.84
N ARG A 71 -9.50 -8.14 -7.31
CA ARG A 71 -10.34 -9.23 -7.80
C ARG A 71 -10.43 -10.45 -6.88
N LEU A 72 -9.73 -10.42 -5.73
CA LEU A 72 -9.72 -11.57 -4.80
C LEU A 72 -11.07 -11.81 -4.10
N SER A 73 -11.97 -10.85 -4.09
CA SER A 73 -13.30 -10.99 -3.49
C SER A 73 -14.36 -10.39 -4.41
N ASP A 74 -15.58 -10.93 -4.33
CA ASP A 74 -16.74 -10.40 -5.07
C ASP A 74 -17.07 -8.95 -4.72
N ARG A 75 -16.63 -8.49 -3.57
CA ARG A 75 -16.77 -7.11 -3.10
C ARG A 75 -15.44 -6.59 -2.57
N TYR A 76 -14.85 -5.70 -3.33
CA TYR A 76 -13.66 -4.96 -2.91
C TYR A 76 -14.07 -3.79 -2.00
N GLU A 77 -13.57 -3.77 -0.77
CA GLU A 77 -13.95 -2.78 0.26
C GLU A 77 -12.89 -1.67 0.47
N GLY A 78 -11.91 -1.58 -0.41
CA GLY A 78 -10.85 -0.59 -0.32
C GLY A 78 -9.74 -0.98 0.67
N CYS A 79 -8.97 0.02 1.10
CA CYS A 79 -7.85 -0.16 2.00
C CYS A 79 -8.29 0.02 3.46
N SER A 80 -8.15 -1.02 4.28
CA SER A 80 -8.51 -0.98 5.71
C SER A 80 -7.79 0.14 6.48
N PHE A 81 -6.52 0.42 6.16
CA PHE A 81 -5.75 1.47 6.81
C PHE A 81 -6.31 2.87 6.50
N ILE A 82 -6.71 3.13 5.25
CA ILE A 82 -7.35 4.41 4.88
C ILE A 82 -8.69 4.54 5.58
N ASN A 83 -9.51 3.48 5.58
CA ASN A 83 -10.84 3.50 6.19
C ASN A 83 -10.74 3.74 7.69
N VAL A 84 -9.84 3.05 8.40
CA VAL A 84 -9.63 3.26 9.85
C VAL A 84 -9.08 4.65 10.13
N LEU A 85 -8.09 5.13 9.37
CA LEU A 85 -7.52 6.47 9.56
C LEU A 85 -8.59 7.58 9.48
N PHE A 86 -9.49 7.49 8.50
CA PHE A 86 -10.57 8.47 8.35
C PHE A 86 -11.66 8.32 9.41
N GLU A 87 -11.89 7.10 9.95
CA GLU A 87 -12.86 6.89 11.01
C GLU A 87 -12.39 7.43 12.37
N VAL A 88 -11.13 7.20 12.74
CA VAL A 88 -10.63 7.50 14.08
C VAL A 88 -9.76 8.76 14.18
N GLY A 89 -9.25 9.24 13.05
CA GLY A 89 -8.33 10.39 12.98
C GLY A 89 -6.86 10.04 13.27
N PRO A 90 -5.93 10.97 12.94
CA PRO A 90 -4.48 10.74 13.04
C PRO A 90 -3.96 10.64 14.48
N ASP A 91 -4.63 11.27 15.46
CA ASP A 91 -4.17 11.30 16.86
C ASP A 91 -4.55 10.03 17.65
N HIS A 92 -5.43 9.20 17.10
CA HIS A 92 -5.83 7.94 17.71
C HIS A 92 -4.73 6.86 17.52
N PRO A 93 -4.47 5.95 18.51
CA PRO A 93 -3.44 4.91 18.36
C PRO A 93 -3.59 4.05 17.09
N ALA A 94 -4.82 3.69 16.70
CA ALA A 94 -5.06 2.99 15.44
C ALA A 94 -4.80 3.87 14.22
N GLY A 95 -5.04 5.18 14.30
CA GLY A 95 -4.70 6.14 13.26
C GLY A 95 -3.18 6.25 13.07
N GLN A 96 -2.42 6.31 14.16
CA GLN A 96 -0.95 6.29 14.13
C GLN A 96 -0.41 5.00 13.48
N ALA A 97 -1.00 3.84 13.80
CA ALA A 97 -0.65 2.57 13.14
C ALA A 97 -0.93 2.62 11.64
N CYS A 98 -2.01 3.28 11.20
CA CYS A 98 -2.31 3.48 9.78
C CYS A 98 -1.31 4.40 9.09
N ILE A 99 -0.86 5.48 9.74
CA ILE A 99 0.17 6.38 9.22
C ILE A 99 1.49 5.64 9.05
N THR A 100 1.91 4.88 10.06
CA THR A 100 3.11 4.02 10.00
C THR A 100 3.05 3.05 8.80
N HIS A 101 1.90 2.42 8.56
CA HIS A 101 1.70 1.56 7.39
C HIS A 101 1.88 2.33 6.07
N ILE A 102 1.31 3.54 5.98
CA ILE A 102 1.45 4.40 4.79
C ILE A 102 2.92 4.70 4.52
N ASP A 103 3.68 5.01 5.57
CA ASP A 103 5.12 5.27 5.48
C ASP A 103 5.91 4.03 5.06
N HIS A 104 5.59 2.85 5.57
CA HIS A 104 6.25 1.60 5.17
C HIS A 104 6.05 1.29 3.67
N VAL A 105 4.85 1.49 3.14
CA VAL A 105 4.61 1.32 1.69
C VAL A 105 5.45 2.31 0.89
N ARG A 106 5.52 3.58 1.33
CA ARG A 106 6.35 4.60 0.68
C ARG A 106 7.84 4.25 0.73
N ASP A 107 8.31 3.68 1.85
CA ASP A 107 9.69 3.20 1.99
C ASP A 107 10.05 2.06 1.03
N ILE A 108 9.13 1.15 0.76
CA ILE A 108 9.33 0.09 -0.24
C ILE A 108 9.59 0.72 -1.62
N VAL A 109 8.76 1.68 -2.01
CA VAL A 109 8.90 2.42 -3.28
C VAL A 109 10.22 3.18 -3.32
N ARG A 110 10.54 3.93 -2.25
CA ARG A 110 11.80 4.69 -2.13
C ARG A 110 13.03 3.80 -2.32
N ARG A 111 13.12 2.68 -1.61
CA ARG A 111 14.26 1.76 -1.73
C ARG A 111 14.44 1.22 -3.15
N ARG A 112 13.34 0.93 -3.83
CA ARG A 112 13.40 0.47 -5.22
C ARG A 112 13.76 1.58 -6.19
N ALA A 113 13.28 2.80 -5.97
CA ALA A 113 13.67 3.96 -6.77
C ALA A 113 15.17 4.24 -6.66
N VAL A 114 15.73 4.19 -5.44
CA VAL A 114 17.19 4.29 -5.22
C VAL A 114 17.91 3.16 -5.96
N ALA A 115 17.46 1.93 -5.84
CA ALA A 115 18.08 0.78 -6.51
C ALA A 115 17.97 0.85 -8.04
N ALA A 116 16.97 1.55 -8.57
CA ALA A 116 16.79 1.82 -10.00
C ALA A 116 17.65 3.02 -10.49
N GLY A 117 18.31 3.74 -9.59
CA GLY A 117 19.11 4.93 -9.94
C GLY A 117 18.26 6.15 -10.32
N LEU A 118 17.00 6.21 -9.85
CA LEU A 118 16.12 7.35 -10.12
C LEU A 118 16.53 8.57 -9.29
N THR A 119 16.24 9.76 -9.82
CA THR A 119 16.46 11.06 -9.15
C THR A 119 15.24 11.49 -8.34
N ASP A 120 15.35 12.47 -7.47
CA ASP A 120 14.26 13.06 -6.68
C ASP A 120 13.36 12.03 -6.01
N VAL A 121 14.01 11.05 -5.36
CA VAL A 121 13.39 9.81 -4.86
C VAL A 121 12.22 10.06 -3.90
N GLU A 122 12.26 11.14 -3.09
CA GLU A 122 11.17 11.47 -2.17
C GLU A 122 9.91 11.97 -2.91
N GLU A 123 10.09 12.78 -3.93
CA GLU A 123 9.00 13.22 -4.81
C GLU A 123 8.44 12.05 -5.60
N PHE A 124 9.33 11.25 -6.18
CA PHE A 124 8.94 10.01 -6.87
C PHE A 124 8.08 9.10 -5.98
N ALA A 125 8.54 8.80 -4.77
CA ALA A 125 7.82 7.92 -3.85
C ALA A 125 6.46 8.49 -3.44
N SER A 126 6.36 9.81 -3.26
CA SER A 126 5.11 10.51 -2.94
C SER A 126 4.13 10.46 -4.11
N SER A 127 4.58 10.77 -5.32
CA SER A 127 3.77 10.70 -6.55
C SER A 127 3.32 9.28 -6.85
N TRP A 128 4.21 8.29 -6.67
CA TRP A 128 3.87 6.87 -6.79
C TRP A 128 2.76 6.46 -5.82
N HIS A 129 2.84 6.96 -4.58
CA HIS A 129 1.85 6.66 -3.56
C HIS A 129 0.48 7.25 -3.90
N ILE A 130 0.42 8.45 -4.50
CA ILE A 130 -0.81 9.06 -5.01
C ILE A 130 -1.46 8.15 -6.07
N LEU A 131 -0.67 7.62 -7.03
CA LEU A 131 -1.17 6.70 -8.04
C LEU A 131 -1.75 5.42 -7.41
N MET A 132 -1.06 4.84 -6.43
CA MET A 132 -1.56 3.66 -5.70
C MET A 132 -2.88 3.96 -4.99
N LYS A 133 -2.98 5.07 -4.26
CA LYS A 133 -4.19 5.44 -3.51
C LYS A 133 -5.35 5.79 -4.43
N GLY A 134 -5.09 6.47 -5.54
CA GLY A 134 -6.09 6.72 -6.58
C GLY A 134 -6.66 5.43 -7.16
N ALA A 135 -5.81 4.46 -7.48
CA ALA A 135 -6.24 3.15 -7.97
C ALA A 135 -7.11 2.39 -6.94
N ILE A 136 -6.76 2.45 -5.65
CA ILE A 136 -7.54 1.84 -4.56
C ILE A 136 -8.93 2.45 -4.48
N VAL A 137 -9.05 3.78 -4.54
CA VAL A 137 -10.34 4.48 -4.46
C VAL A 137 -11.21 4.13 -5.66
N LEU A 138 -10.65 4.17 -6.88
CA LEU A 138 -11.40 3.84 -8.09
C LEU A 138 -11.86 2.37 -8.11
N ALA A 139 -11.04 1.44 -7.62
CA ALA A 139 -11.44 0.05 -7.49
C ALA A 139 -12.61 -0.13 -6.50
N ALA A 140 -12.64 0.64 -5.41
CA ALA A 140 -13.74 0.60 -4.43
C ALA A 140 -15.09 1.08 -5.00
N VAL A 141 -15.07 1.89 -6.07
CA VAL A 141 -16.28 2.31 -6.79
C VAL A 141 -16.55 1.50 -8.07
N GLY A 142 -15.87 0.34 -8.21
CA GLY A 142 -16.16 -0.64 -9.26
C GLY A 142 -15.19 -0.67 -10.44
N ASP A 143 -14.17 0.21 -10.47
CA ASP A 143 -13.18 0.21 -11.52
C ASP A 143 -12.00 -0.72 -11.21
N LEU A 144 -12.19 -2.01 -11.41
CA LEU A 144 -11.18 -3.03 -11.12
C LEU A 144 -9.93 -2.96 -12.01
N ASP A 145 -9.94 -2.18 -13.08
CA ASP A 145 -8.77 -1.95 -13.97
C ASP A 145 -7.98 -0.69 -13.61
N ALA A 146 -8.36 0.04 -12.55
CA ALA A 146 -7.68 1.25 -12.12
C ALA A 146 -6.18 1.07 -11.89
N ALA A 147 -5.77 -0.09 -11.34
CA ALA A 147 -4.35 -0.40 -11.13
C ALA A 147 -3.57 -0.48 -12.46
N LEU A 148 -4.15 -1.03 -13.52
CA LEU A 148 -3.49 -1.10 -14.83
C LEU A 148 -3.33 0.28 -15.47
N ARG A 149 -4.29 1.20 -15.23
CA ARG A 149 -4.16 2.60 -15.67
C ARG A 149 -3.09 3.33 -14.87
N ALA A 150 -3.08 3.17 -13.55
CA ALA A 150 -2.04 3.72 -12.69
C ALA A 150 -0.64 3.21 -13.09
N ARG A 151 -0.51 1.92 -13.46
CA ARG A 151 0.73 1.33 -13.96
C ARG A 151 1.26 2.03 -15.23
N LYS A 152 0.35 2.43 -16.13
CA LYS A 152 0.76 3.19 -17.33
C LYS A 152 1.30 4.57 -16.96
N MET A 153 0.64 5.27 -16.02
CA MET A 153 1.12 6.57 -15.52
C MET A 153 2.45 6.43 -14.77
N ALA A 154 2.60 5.35 -14.01
CA ALA A 154 3.82 5.07 -13.27
C ALA A 154 5.06 4.87 -14.18
N ARG A 155 4.88 4.39 -15.42
CA ARG A 155 5.98 4.35 -16.41
C ARG A 155 6.48 5.74 -16.78
N PHE A 156 5.58 6.68 -17.04
CA PHE A 156 5.97 8.06 -17.31
C PHE A 156 6.68 8.69 -16.11
N LEU A 157 6.23 8.37 -14.89
CA LEU A 157 6.88 8.85 -13.68
C LEU A 157 8.30 8.27 -13.54
N ILE A 158 8.53 7.01 -13.87
CA ILE A 158 9.87 6.43 -13.92
C ILE A 158 10.73 7.15 -14.96
N ASP A 159 10.22 7.36 -16.17
CA ASP A 159 10.97 7.99 -17.24
C ASP A 159 11.35 9.44 -16.92
N GLU A 160 10.48 10.19 -16.25
CA GLU A 160 10.71 11.55 -15.78
C GLU A 160 11.83 11.65 -14.74
N HIS A 161 11.97 10.62 -13.88
CA HIS A 161 12.95 10.59 -12.82
C HIS A 161 14.24 9.85 -13.19
N ARG A 162 14.42 9.49 -14.47
CA ARG A 162 15.72 8.96 -14.93
C ARG A 162 16.77 10.05 -14.90
N PRO A 163 18.01 9.75 -14.50
CA PRO A 163 19.10 10.70 -14.63
C PRO A 163 19.27 11.11 -16.10
N PRO A 164 19.64 12.38 -16.40
CA PRO A 164 19.92 12.82 -17.76
C PRO A 164 20.94 11.89 -18.39
N SER A 165 20.70 11.50 -19.65
CA SER A 165 21.67 10.68 -20.36
C SER A 165 22.96 11.46 -20.59
N ALA A 166 24.10 10.76 -20.53
CA ALA A 166 25.40 11.41 -20.79
C ALA A 166 25.50 12.10 -22.17
N ALA A 167 24.52 11.83 -23.06
CA ALA A 167 24.39 12.50 -24.36
C ALA A 167 23.77 13.90 -24.26
N ASP A 168 22.95 14.20 -23.23
CA ASP A 168 22.31 15.52 -23.07
C ASP A 168 23.23 16.57 -22.40
N THR A 169 24.36 16.15 -21.84
CA THR A 169 25.33 17.05 -21.19
C THR A 169 26.46 17.52 -22.12
N GLY A 170 26.41 17.21 -23.38
CA GLY A 170 27.51 17.33 -24.36
C GLY A 170 27.31 18.39 -25.46
N GLU A 171 26.60 19.52 -25.25
CA GLU A 171 26.66 20.67 -26.16
C GLU A 171 26.44 22.00 -25.44
N ALA A 172 27.48 22.45 -24.75
CA ALA A 172 27.65 23.87 -24.41
C ALA A 172 29.17 24.18 -24.35
N VAL A 173 29.79 24.31 -25.50
CA VAL A 173 31.08 24.98 -25.67
C VAL A 173 30.93 26.06 -26.71
#